data_8733853a7af31a3d0f88aec7d946e535
#
_entry.id   8733853a7af31a3d0f88aec7d946e535
#
_cell.length_a   1.000
_cell.length_b   1.000
_cell.length_c   1.000
_cell.angle_alpha   90.00
_cell.angle_beta   90.00
_cell.angle_gamma   90.00
#
_symmetry.space_group_name_H-M   'P 1'
#
loop_
_entity.id
_entity.type
_entity.pdbx_description
1 polymer ?
#
loop_
_entity_poly.entity_id
_entity_poly.type
_entity_poly.pdbx_seq_one_letter_code
_entity_poly.pdbx_strand_id
1 'polypeptide(L)'
;NRERLAQSSLLISHLGSISSEKKIESAIHIVANENRYHPIRDYLNGLKWDGTERIAHVLHHFLGAAEDEYTCEATKIFLLGAIKRIFQPGCKFETMLCLVGGQGAGKSAFFRLLAVKDEWFSDDLRRLDDDNVYRKLQGHWIIEMSEMIATDNAKSIEEIKSFLSKQKETYKIPYETHPADRLR
;
A
#
# COMPACT_ATOMS: atom_id res chain seq x y z
N ASN A 1 6.47 -24.09 7.43
CA ASN A 1 5.31 -24.16 6.51
C ASN A 1 4.67 -25.55 6.45
N ARG A 2 5.44 -26.66 6.47
CA ARG A 2 4.86 -28.02 6.44
C ARG A 2 4.17 -28.42 7.73
N GLU A 3 4.66 -28.01 8.89
CA GLU A 3 4.03 -28.31 10.19
C GLU A 3 2.68 -27.56 10.37
N ARG A 4 2.58 -26.32 9.90
CA ARG A 4 1.31 -25.55 9.93
C ARG A 4 0.24 -26.15 9.01
N LEU A 5 0.61 -26.66 7.84
CA LEU A 5 -0.28 -27.36 6.94
C LEU A 5 -0.75 -28.70 7.53
N ALA A 6 0.12 -29.42 8.25
CA ALA A 6 -0.23 -30.64 8.95
C ALA A 6 -1.20 -30.40 10.12
N GLN A 7 -1.02 -29.32 10.89
CA GLN A 7 -1.97 -28.93 11.94
C GLN A 7 -3.34 -28.52 11.38
N SER A 8 -3.37 -27.82 10.24
CA SER A 8 -4.64 -27.50 9.57
C SER A 8 -5.37 -28.73 9.05
N SER A 9 -4.67 -29.74 8.54
CA SER A 9 -5.26 -30.99 8.09
C SER A 9 -5.80 -31.83 9.24
N LEU A 10 -5.14 -31.80 10.41
CA LEU A 10 -5.61 -32.47 11.64
C LEU A 10 -6.88 -31.82 12.19
N LEU A 11 -7.01 -30.49 12.15
CA LEU A 11 -8.23 -29.77 12.53
C LEU A 11 -9.41 -30.13 11.63
N ILE A 12 -9.19 -30.26 10.33
CA ILE A 12 -10.21 -30.67 9.37
C ILE A 12 -10.68 -32.10 9.61
N SER A 13 -9.80 -33.02 10.00
CA SER A 13 -10.15 -34.42 10.27
C SER A 13 -10.94 -34.62 11.57
N HIS A 14 -10.87 -33.68 12.53
CA HIS A 14 -11.63 -33.71 13.79
C HIS A 14 -12.99 -33.01 13.70
N LEU A 15 -13.21 -32.19 12.68
CA LEU A 15 -14.50 -31.60 12.37
C LEU A 15 -15.34 -32.63 11.60
N GLY A 16 -16.03 -33.52 12.28
CA GLY A 16 -16.94 -34.47 11.64
C GLY A 16 -17.74 -33.83 10.51
N SER A 17 -18.27 -34.59 9.59
CA SER A 17 -18.95 -34.17 8.32
C SER A 17 -19.74 -32.85 8.48
N ILE A 18 -19.05 -31.71 8.17
CA ILE A 18 -19.71 -30.40 8.14
C ILE A 18 -20.47 -30.30 6.82
N SER A 19 -21.74 -30.57 6.87
CA SER A 19 -22.63 -30.55 5.68
C SER A 19 -23.15 -29.16 5.32
N SER A 20 -22.88 -28.14 6.11
CA SER A 20 -23.36 -26.75 5.88
C SER A 20 -22.29 -25.86 5.35
N GLU A 21 -22.48 -25.36 4.12
CA GLU A 21 -21.61 -24.38 3.45
C GLU A 21 -21.30 -23.14 4.35
N LYS A 22 -22.33 -22.60 5.03
CA LYS A 22 -22.17 -21.49 5.98
C LYS A 22 -21.24 -21.80 7.15
N LYS A 23 -21.23 -23.04 7.64
CA LYS A 23 -20.30 -23.45 8.71
C LYS A 23 -18.89 -23.57 8.20
N ILE A 24 -18.69 -24.03 6.98
CA ILE A 24 -17.38 -24.09 6.32
C ILE A 24 -16.83 -22.69 6.11
N GLU A 25 -17.62 -21.77 5.57
CA GLU A 25 -17.24 -20.37 5.40
C GLU A 25 -16.85 -19.72 6.75
N SER A 26 -17.69 -19.91 7.77
CA SER A 26 -17.40 -19.37 9.12
C SER A 26 -16.09 -19.93 9.68
N ALA A 27 -15.84 -21.22 9.54
CA ALA A 27 -14.60 -21.84 9.99
C ALA A 27 -13.38 -21.30 9.23
N ILE A 28 -13.48 -21.13 7.90
CA ILE A 28 -12.44 -20.54 7.08
C ILE A 28 -12.16 -19.10 7.55
N HIS A 29 -13.18 -18.30 7.81
CA HIS A 29 -13.02 -16.94 8.31
C HIS A 29 -12.34 -16.87 9.68
N ILE A 30 -12.68 -17.78 10.59
CA ILE A 30 -12.03 -17.85 11.91
C ILE A 30 -10.55 -18.18 11.75
N VAL A 31 -10.23 -19.25 11.02
CA VAL A 31 -8.83 -19.67 10.80
C VAL A 31 -8.03 -18.59 10.06
N ALA A 32 -8.61 -17.94 9.06
CA ALA A 32 -7.96 -16.85 8.34
C ALA A 32 -7.68 -15.65 9.26
N ASN A 33 -8.61 -15.31 10.15
CA ASN A 33 -8.44 -14.24 11.12
C ASN A 33 -7.35 -14.53 12.15
N GLU A 34 -7.26 -15.76 12.64
CA GLU A 34 -6.22 -16.20 13.58
C GLU A 34 -4.82 -16.25 12.93
N ASN A 35 -4.77 -16.50 11.63
CA ASN A 35 -3.53 -16.59 10.86
C ASN A 35 -3.23 -15.35 10.01
N ARG A 36 -3.73 -14.19 10.41
CA ARG A 36 -3.43 -12.94 9.71
C ARG A 36 -1.93 -12.66 9.73
N TYR A 37 -1.39 -12.35 8.57
CA TYR A 37 -0.01 -11.89 8.41
C TYR A 37 0.00 -10.65 7.50
N HIS A 38 1.04 -9.86 7.59
CA HIS A 38 1.19 -8.66 6.77
C HIS A 38 2.59 -8.61 6.17
N PRO A 39 2.74 -9.02 4.91
CA PRO A 39 4.06 -9.22 4.30
C PRO A 39 4.99 -7.99 4.42
N ILE A 40 4.44 -6.79 4.25
CA ILE A 40 5.21 -5.55 4.34
C ILE A 40 5.64 -5.27 5.79
N ARG A 41 4.78 -5.52 6.80
CA ARG A 41 5.17 -5.39 8.22
C ARG A 41 6.27 -6.38 8.59
N ASP A 42 6.14 -7.62 8.13
CA ASP A 42 7.14 -8.66 8.41
C ASP A 42 8.48 -8.28 7.79
N TYR A 43 8.47 -7.77 6.56
CA TYR A 43 9.65 -7.22 5.90
C TYR A 43 10.26 -6.07 6.70
N LEU A 44 9.47 -5.04 7.04
CA LEU A 44 9.94 -3.86 7.76
C LEU A 44 10.49 -4.20 9.16
N ASN A 45 9.83 -5.10 9.88
CA ASN A 45 10.30 -5.57 11.19
C ASN A 45 11.60 -6.40 11.12
N GLY A 46 11.86 -7.01 9.97
CA GLY A 46 13.10 -7.76 9.73
C GLY A 46 14.31 -6.90 9.36
N LEU A 47 14.10 -5.62 9.05
CA LEU A 47 15.19 -4.73 8.68
C LEU A 47 16.08 -4.39 9.86
N LYS A 48 17.39 -4.29 9.59
CA LYS A 48 18.40 -3.80 10.52
C LYS A 48 19.16 -2.66 9.84
N TRP A 49 19.25 -1.55 10.54
CA TRP A 49 20.04 -0.42 10.04
C TRP A 49 21.54 -0.75 10.09
N ASP A 50 22.21 -0.49 9.01
CA ASP A 50 23.65 -0.72 8.85
C ASP A 50 24.51 0.51 9.20
N GLY A 51 23.88 1.60 9.67
CA GLY A 51 24.56 2.85 10.05
C GLY A 51 24.79 3.82 8.89
N THR A 52 24.36 3.48 7.66
CA THR A 52 24.61 4.33 6.48
C THR A 52 23.40 5.24 6.20
N GLU A 53 23.65 6.55 6.16
CA GLU A 53 22.64 7.54 5.77
C GLU A 53 22.47 7.55 4.25
N ARG A 54 21.33 7.10 3.75
CA ARG A 54 21.02 7.06 2.32
C ARG A 54 19.94 8.06 1.90
N ILE A 55 19.04 8.39 2.80
CA ILE A 55 17.85 9.21 2.48
C ILE A 55 18.25 10.60 2.01
N ALA A 56 19.27 11.19 2.62
CA ALA A 56 19.75 12.52 2.27
C ALA A 56 20.21 12.63 0.80
N HIS A 57 20.72 11.55 0.24
CA HIS A 57 21.39 11.55 -1.08
C HIS A 57 20.61 10.83 -2.17
N VAL A 58 19.53 10.14 -1.82
CA VAL A 58 18.87 9.18 -2.74
C VAL A 58 18.29 9.84 -3.99
N LEU A 59 17.62 10.99 -3.88
CA LEU A 59 17.07 11.69 -5.03
C LEU A 59 18.16 12.28 -5.92
N HIS A 60 19.22 12.82 -5.31
CA HIS A 60 20.38 13.32 -6.05
C HIS A 60 21.06 12.18 -6.82
N HIS A 61 21.38 11.09 -6.12
CA HIS A 61 22.12 9.97 -6.68
C HIS A 61 21.39 9.27 -7.84
N PHE A 62 20.09 9.02 -7.69
CA PHE A 62 19.34 8.25 -8.68
C PHE A 62 18.62 9.09 -9.74
N LEU A 63 18.27 10.32 -9.42
CA LEU A 63 17.44 11.18 -10.29
C LEU A 63 18.09 12.51 -10.65
N GLY A 64 19.29 12.80 -10.14
CA GLY A 64 19.97 14.06 -10.39
C GLY A 64 19.28 15.29 -9.80
N ALA A 65 18.44 15.11 -8.77
CA ALA A 65 17.80 16.23 -8.08
C ALA A 65 18.84 17.07 -7.33
N ALA A 66 18.48 18.31 -6.97
CA ALA A 66 19.34 19.13 -6.11
C ALA A 66 19.59 18.41 -4.78
N GLU A 67 20.83 18.47 -4.29
CA GLU A 67 21.20 17.93 -2.99
C GLU A 67 21.05 19.04 -1.94
N ASP A 68 19.87 19.22 -1.43
CA ASP A 68 19.51 20.25 -0.47
C ASP A 68 18.62 19.71 0.65
N GLU A 69 18.41 20.54 1.68
CA GLU A 69 17.56 20.18 2.81
C GLU A 69 16.12 19.85 2.40
N TYR A 70 15.57 20.56 1.40
CA TYR A 70 14.22 20.34 0.93
C TYR A 70 14.04 18.94 0.32
N THR A 71 14.93 18.51 -0.56
CA THR A 71 14.87 17.19 -1.20
C THR A 71 15.06 16.07 -0.19
N CYS A 72 15.95 16.26 0.79
CA CYS A 72 16.15 15.33 1.89
C CYS A 72 14.88 15.17 2.74
N GLU A 73 14.32 16.29 3.24
CA GLU A 73 13.13 16.25 4.11
C GLU A 73 11.88 15.79 3.36
N ALA A 74 11.69 16.15 2.09
CA ALA A 74 10.58 15.67 1.28
C ALA A 74 10.62 14.14 1.13
N THR A 75 11.79 13.58 0.87
CA THR A 75 12.00 12.12 0.76
C THR A 75 11.74 11.43 2.09
N LYS A 76 12.26 11.97 3.16
CA LYS A 76 12.10 11.46 4.53
C LYS A 76 10.63 11.44 4.96
N ILE A 77 9.89 12.54 4.73
CA ILE A 77 8.46 12.62 5.01
C ILE A 77 7.70 11.55 4.22
N PHE A 78 7.99 11.39 2.93
CA PHE A 78 7.36 10.38 2.09
C PHE A 78 7.57 8.96 2.64
N LEU A 79 8.80 8.59 2.95
CA LEU A 79 9.13 7.27 3.48
C LEU A 79 8.52 7.01 4.85
N LEU A 80 8.55 8.01 5.75
CA LEU A 80 7.90 7.93 7.06
C LEU A 80 6.39 7.74 6.92
N GLY A 81 5.76 8.44 5.99
CA GLY A 81 4.34 8.27 5.70
C GLY A 81 4.00 6.88 5.16
N ALA A 82 4.82 6.36 4.26
CA ALA A 82 4.67 5.01 3.71
C ALA A 82 4.76 3.95 4.82
N ILE A 83 5.72 4.08 5.74
CA ILE A 83 5.86 3.19 6.91
C ILE A 83 4.68 3.37 7.88
N LYS A 84 4.32 4.62 8.19
CA LYS A 84 3.26 4.92 9.15
C LYS A 84 1.93 4.31 8.72
N ARG A 85 1.54 4.38 7.45
CA ARG A 85 0.30 3.77 6.94
C ARG A 85 0.28 2.26 7.08
N ILE A 86 1.42 1.59 6.99
CA ILE A 86 1.53 0.14 7.20
C ILE A 86 1.28 -0.23 8.66
N PHE A 87 1.87 0.50 9.63
CA PHE A 87 1.74 0.19 11.05
C PHE A 87 0.48 0.77 11.69
N GLN A 88 -0.02 1.88 11.17
CA GLN A 88 -1.21 2.60 11.65
C GLN A 88 -2.20 2.85 10.49
N PRO A 89 -2.87 1.79 9.98
CA PRO A 89 -3.88 1.97 8.93
C PRO A 89 -4.94 2.98 9.36
N GLY A 90 -5.37 3.83 8.44
CA GLY A 90 -6.29 4.93 8.73
C GLY A 90 -5.65 6.16 9.34
N CYS A 91 -4.33 6.20 9.54
CA CYS A 91 -3.67 7.42 9.98
C CYS A 91 -3.80 8.54 8.92
N LYS A 92 -3.96 9.77 9.42
CA LYS A 92 -3.98 10.95 8.56
C LYS A 92 -2.58 11.20 7.97
N PHE A 93 -2.50 11.26 6.65
CA PHE A 93 -1.28 11.59 5.93
C PHE A 93 -1.67 12.24 4.59
N GLU A 94 -1.42 13.55 4.47
CA GLU A 94 -1.97 14.40 3.41
C GLU A 94 -0.90 14.89 2.42
N THR A 95 0.30 14.33 2.48
CA THR A 95 1.39 14.68 1.59
C THR A 95 1.62 13.62 0.53
N MET A 96 2.06 14.04 -0.65
CA MET A 96 2.43 13.19 -1.76
C MET A 96 3.75 13.70 -2.34
N LEU A 97 4.71 12.80 -2.56
CA LEU A 97 5.95 13.14 -3.23
C LEU A 97 5.69 13.27 -4.73
N CYS A 98 5.95 14.44 -5.30
CA CYS A 98 5.84 14.71 -6.72
C CYS A 98 7.24 14.85 -7.34
N LEU A 99 7.57 13.97 -8.30
CA LEU A 99 8.82 14.04 -9.06
C LEU A 99 8.56 14.69 -10.42
N VAL A 100 9.19 15.83 -10.67
CA VAL A 100 9.10 16.58 -11.91
C VAL A 100 10.41 16.44 -12.70
N GLY A 101 10.32 16.16 -13.99
CA GLY A 101 11.49 16.00 -14.85
C GLY A 101 11.16 15.36 -16.18
N GLY A 102 12.13 15.32 -17.09
CA GLY A 102 11.98 14.77 -18.42
C GLY A 102 11.48 13.34 -18.49
N GLN A 103 10.94 12.96 -19.63
CA GLN A 103 10.59 11.58 -19.92
C GLN A 103 11.87 10.71 -19.92
N GLY A 104 11.77 9.49 -19.40
CA GLY A 104 12.93 8.58 -19.30
C GLY A 104 13.89 8.85 -18.14
N ALA A 105 13.66 9.87 -17.29
CA ALA A 105 14.52 10.20 -16.17
C ALA A 105 14.49 9.17 -15.01
N GLY A 106 13.82 8.04 -15.15
CA GLY A 106 13.82 6.97 -14.14
C GLY A 106 12.86 7.16 -12.97
N LYS A 107 11.95 8.16 -13.01
CA LYS A 107 11.04 8.48 -11.89
C LYS A 107 10.18 7.29 -11.44
N SER A 108 9.51 6.63 -12.37
CA SER A 108 8.67 5.45 -12.06
C SER A 108 9.50 4.25 -11.64
N ALA A 109 10.69 4.05 -12.23
CA ALA A 109 11.62 3.02 -11.78
C ALA A 109 12.09 3.25 -10.34
N PHE A 110 12.30 4.51 -9.95
CA PHE A 110 12.65 4.87 -8.58
C PHE A 110 11.55 4.45 -7.59
N PHE A 111 10.28 4.79 -7.84
CA PHE A 111 9.18 4.38 -6.97
C PHE A 111 8.99 2.87 -6.91
N ARG A 112 9.15 2.19 -8.04
CA ARG A 112 9.07 0.72 -8.11
C ARG A 112 10.16 0.06 -7.27
N LEU A 113 11.39 0.56 -7.31
CA LEU A 113 12.48 0.07 -6.47
C LEU A 113 12.24 0.34 -4.98
N LEU A 114 11.67 1.49 -4.61
CA LEU A 114 11.30 1.79 -3.23
C LEU A 114 10.23 0.85 -2.68
N ALA A 115 9.37 0.30 -3.53
CA ALA A 115 8.38 -0.69 -3.13
C ALA A 115 8.99 -2.07 -2.80
N VAL A 116 10.25 -2.30 -3.13
CA VAL A 116 11.04 -3.51 -2.85
C VAL A 116 10.61 -4.72 -3.69
N LYS A 117 9.32 -4.95 -3.85
CA LYS A 117 8.75 -6.04 -4.66
C LYS A 117 7.74 -5.47 -5.65
N ASP A 118 7.71 -6.01 -6.86
CA ASP A 118 6.76 -5.59 -7.89
C ASP A 118 5.31 -5.73 -7.44
N GLU A 119 4.99 -6.77 -6.69
CA GLU A 119 3.64 -7.00 -6.14
C GLU A 119 3.19 -5.91 -5.13
N TRP A 120 4.13 -5.12 -4.58
CA TRP A 120 3.85 -4.02 -3.65
C TRP A 120 3.81 -2.66 -4.33
N PHE A 121 4.04 -2.61 -5.63
CA PHE A 121 3.99 -1.41 -6.45
C PHE A 121 2.78 -1.43 -7.39
N SER A 122 2.19 -0.26 -7.63
CA SER A 122 1.18 -0.07 -8.67
C SER A 122 1.36 1.27 -9.36
N ASP A 123 1.26 1.28 -10.69
CA ASP A 123 1.21 2.46 -11.55
C ASP A 123 -0.13 2.59 -12.30
N ASP A 124 -1.14 1.83 -11.87
CA ASP A 124 -2.48 1.81 -12.51
C ASP A 124 -3.44 2.89 -11.99
N LEU A 125 -2.97 3.80 -11.12
CA LEU A 125 -3.79 4.90 -10.61
C LEU A 125 -3.72 6.10 -11.55
N ARG A 126 -4.63 6.17 -12.53
CA ARG A 126 -4.69 7.26 -13.52
C ARG A 126 -5.76 8.31 -13.21
N ARG A 127 -6.83 7.91 -12.54
CA ARG A 127 -7.99 8.75 -12.25
C ARG A 127 -8.49 8.49 -10.84
N LEU A 128 -8.91 9.55 -10.14
CA LEU A 128 -9.42 9.49 -8.78
C LEU A 128 -10.95 9.35 -8.70
N ASP A 129 -11.64 9.60 -9.81
CA ASP A 129 -13.09 9.51 -9.96
C ASP A 129 -13.57 8.11 -10.44
N ASP A 130 -12.67 7.13 -10.53
CA ASP A 130 -13.00 5.74 -10.87
C ASP A 130 -13.61 5.03 -9.65
N ASP A 131 -14.80 4.43 -9.83
CA ASP A 131 -15.46 3.63 -8.79
C ASP A 131 -14.59 2.47 -8.26
N ASN A 132 -13.61 2.04 -9.02
CA ASN A 132 -12.67 0.99 -8.66
C ASN A 132 -11.34 1.52 -8.06
N VAL A 133 -11.19 2.82 -7.87
CA VAL A 133 -9.93 3.41 -7.37
C VAL A 133 -9.46 2.72 -6.10
N TYR A 134 -10.37 2.43 -5.19
CA TYR A 134 -10.05 1.81 -3.89
C TYR A 134 -9.60 0.36 -3.99
N ARG A 135 -10.11 -0.37 -4.98
CA ARG A 135 -9.63 -1.73 -5.27
C ARG A 135 -8.20 -1.73 -5.79
N LYS A 136 -7.85 -0.72 -6.60
CA LYS A 136 -6.48 -0.52 -7.12
C LYS A 136 -5.47 -0.14 -6.05
N LEU A 137 -5.92 0.37 -4.89
CA LEU A 137 -5.04 0.67 -3.76
C LEU A 137 -4.69 -0.57 -2.93
N GLN A 138 -5.53 -1.60 -2.95
CA GLN A 138 -5.38 -2.77 -2.07
C GLN A 138 -4.19 -3.63 -2.46
N GLY A 139 -3.43 -4.05 -1.45
CA GLY A 139 -2.28 -4.94 -1.62
C GLY A 139 -1.00 -4.24 -2.02
N HIS A 140 -1.03 -2.95 -2.35
CA HIS A 140 0.14 -2.19 -2.76
C HIS A 140 0.63 -1.28 -1.63
N TRP A 141 1.93 -1.12 -1.56
CA TRP A 141 2.59 -0.25 -0.58
C TRP A 141 2.92 1.12 -1.16
N ILE A 142 3.49 1.14 -2.36
CA ILE A 142 3.81 2.36 -3.12
C ILE A 142 2.93 2.39 -4.35
N ILE A 143 2.20 3.49 -4.52
CA ILE A 143 1.29 3.66 -5.65
C ILE A 143 1.68 4.94 -6.37
N GLU A 144 2.01 4.80 -7.64
CA GLU A 144 2.30 5.92 -8.52
C GLU A 144 1.03 6.40 -9.20
N MET A 145 0.79 7.71 -9.14
CA MET A 145 -0.17 8.37 -9.98
C MET A 145 0.56 8.94 -11.19
N SER A 146 0.56 8.21 -12.28
CA SER A 146 1.21 8.61 -13.52
C SER A 146 0.46 9.77 -14.18
N GLU A 147 1.21 10.62 -14.90
CA GLU A 147 0.64 11.66 -15.77
C GLU A 147 -0.26 12.68 -15.05
N MET A 148 0.18 13.20 -13.92
CA MET A 148 -0.51 14.30 -13.22
C MET A 148 -0.57 15.63 -14.00
N ILE A 149 -0.29 15.61 -15.30
CA ILE A 149 -0.30 16.78 -16.19
C ILE A 149 -1.67 17.49 -16.21
N ALA A 150 -2.72 16.81 -15.81
CA ALA A 150 -4.08 17.37 -15.72
C ALA A 150 -4.34 18.20 -14.46
N THR A 151 -3.35 18.48 -13.61
CA THR A 151 -3.53 19.21 -12.35
C THR A 151 -3.50 20.74 -12.49
N ASP A 152 -3.53 21.25 -13.72
CA ASP A 152 -3.52 22.71 -13.98
C ASP A 152 -4.85 23.40 -13.61
N ASN A 153 -5.88 22.66 -13.22
CA ASN A 153 -7.13 23.24 -12.77
C ASN A 153 -7.37 23.02 -11.27
N ALA A 154 -7.97 24.03 -10.63
CA ALA A 154 -8.25 24.03 -9.19
C ALA A 154 -9.09 22.81 -8.76
N LYS A 155 -9.97 22.30 -9.62
CA LYS A 155 -10.83 21.15 -9.31
C LYS A 155 -9.99 19.86 -9.12
N SER A 156 -9.05 19.61 -10.01
CA SER A 156 -8.16 18.44 -9.90
C SER A 156 -7.30 18.48 -8.65
N ILE A 157 -6.83 19.66 -8.25
CA ILE A 157 -6.06 19.85 -7.01
C ILE A 157 -6.92 19.52 -5.79
N GLU A 158 -8.16 20.00 -5.73
CA GLU A 158 -9.07 19.71 -4.62
C GLU A 158 -9.47 18.22 -4.56
N GLU A 159 -9.65 17.57 -5.69
CA GLU A 159 -9.88 16.11 -5.77
C GLU A 159 -8.70 15.33 -5.19
N ILE A 160 -7.46 15.70 -5.51
CA ILE A 160 -6.25 15.08 -4.96
C ILE A 160 -6.17 15.32 -3.45
N LYS A 161 -6.37 16.54 -2.98
CA LYS A 161 -6.37 16.84 -1.54
C LYS A 161 -7.43 16.04 -0.79
N SER A 162 -8.66 16.00 -1.32
CA SER A 162 -9.74 15.20 -0.78
C SER A 162 -9.39 13.72 -0.74
N PHE A 163 -8.78 13.19 -1.80
CA PHE A 163 -8.34 11.82 -1.87
C PHE A 163 -7.24 11.50 -0.84
N LEU A 164 -6.23 12.37 -0.68
CA LEU A 164 -5.14 12.17 0.26
C LEU A 164 -5.60 12.24 1.73
N SER A 165 -6.58 13.09 2.04
CA SER A 165 -7.07 13.29 3.41
C SER A 165 -7.96 12.15 3.93
N LYS A 166 -8.45 11.27 3.06
CA LYS A 166 -9.29 10.15 3.48
C LYS A 166 -8.53 9.14 4.33
N GLN A 167 -9.14 8.76 5.44
CA GLN A 167 -8.59 7.79 6.38
C GLN A 167 -9.19 6.39 6.22
N LYS A 168 -10.42 6.32 5.74
CA LYS A 168 -11.14 5.10 5.46
C LYS A 168 -11.95 5.21 4.17
N GLU A 169 -12.22 4.09 3.59
CA GLU A 169 -13.04 3.94 2.40
C GLU A 169 -14.18 2.97 2.66
N THR A 170 -15.36 3.34 2.19
CA THR A 170 -16.54 2.48 2.25
C THR A 170 -16.88 2.05 0.83
N TYR A 171 -16.69 0.79 0.51
CA TYR A 171 -17.03 0.26 -0.81
C TYR A 171 -17.49 -1.18 -0.74
N LYS A 172 -18.29 -1.57 -1.74
CA LYS A 172 -18.82 -2.92 -1.86
C LYS A 172 -17.82 -3.79 -2.64
N ILE A 173 -17.38 -4.87 -2.02
CA ILE A 173 -16.61 -5.90 -2.71
C ILE A 173 -17.60 -6.78 -3.48
N PRO A 174 -17.31 -7.14 -4.74
CA PRO A 174 -18.11 -8.13 -5.44
C PRO A 174 -18.27 -9.40 -4.61
N TYR A 175 -19.50 -9.92 -4.55
CA TYR A 175 -19.88 -11.10 -3.76
C TYR A 175 -19.99 -10.90 -2.24
N GLU A 176 -19.66 -9.72 -1.68
CA GLU A 176 -20.02 -9.38 -0.30
C GLU A 176 -21.43 -8.78 -0.23
N THR A 177 -22.20 -9.19 0.78
CA THR A 177 -23.62 -8.78 0.93
C THR A 177 -23.73 -7.31 1.35
N HIS A 178 -22.74 -6.78 2.06
CA HIS A 178 -22.74 -5.43 2.60
C HIS A 178 -21.44 -4.68 2.29
N PRO A 179 -21.51 -3.34 2.08
CA PRO A 179 -20.31 -2.51 2.04
C PRO A 179 -19.53 -2.62 3.35
N ALA A 180 -18.21 -2.68 3.28
CA ALA A 180 -17.36 -2.71 4.45
C ALA A 180 -16.46 -1.46 4.48
N ASP A 181 -16.30 -0.89 5.69
CA ASP A 181 -15.32 0.15 5.94
C ASP A 181 -13.91 -0.46 5.94
N ARG A 182 -13.03 0.09 5.14
CA ARG A 182 -11.62 -0.31 5.07
C ARG A 182 -10.73 0.87 5.45
N LEU A 183 -9.82 0.64 6.39
CA LEU A 183 -8.79 1.63 6.72
C LEU A 183 -7.77 1.72 5.60
N ARG A 184 -7.32 2.92 5.33
CA ARG A 184 -6.39 3.26 4.26
C ARG A 184 -4.94 3.25 4.72
#